data_ebf13f2c4f677e6bbfc54971c0397199
#
_entry.id   ebf13f2c4f677e6bbfc54971c0397199
#
_cell.length_a   1.000
_cell.length_b   1.000
_cell.length_c   1.000
_cell.angle_alpha   90.00
_cell.angle_beta   90.00
_cell.angle_gamma   90.00
#
_symmetry.space_group_name_H-M   'P 1'
#
loop_
_entity.id
_entity.type
_entity.pdbx_description
1 polymer ?
#
loop_
_entity_poly.entity_id
_entity_poly.type
_entity_poly.pdbx_seq_one_letter_code
_entity_poly.pdbx_strand_id
1 'polypeptide(L)'
;SMTVYELVALGRTPYTGFWGRLGDEDRKIVDQALYMVGMQNMSRRRVCSLSDGECQKVMIAKSLAQGTPIILLDEPTAFLDFHGKVELLTLLRRLAHNEGKTILLSTHDLEAALQTADRLWMLDKDGIHEGAPKLLVANGDVDRYIGQKGVSVDEDFRIKISVSDNNN
;
A
#
# COMPACT_ATOMS: atom_id res chain seq x y z
N SER A 1 -26.25 3.20 7.19
CA SER A 1 -25.11 3.25 6.25
C SER A 1 -24.13 4.32 6.75
N MET A 2 -22.93 3.87 7.08
CA MET A 2 -21.84 4.64 7.70
C MET A 2 -21.26 5.67 6.74
N THR A 3 -20.91 6.85 7.24
CA THR A 3 -20.18 7.88 6.48
C THR A 3 -18.66 7.61 6.51
N VAL A 4 -17.93 8.26 5.60
CA VAL A 4 -16.46 8.21 5.56
C VAL A 4 -15.87 8.67 6.90
N TYR A 5 -16.37 9.78 7.45
CA TYR A 5 -15.92 10.28 8.75
C TYR A 5 -16.11 9.25 9.87
N GLU A 6 -17.30 8.65 9.95
CA GLU A 6 -17.61 7.64 10.98
C GLU A 6 -16.70 6.42 10.85
N LEU A 7 -16.41 5.96 9.64
CA LEU A 7 -15.50 4.83 9.41
C LEU A 7 -14.07 5.16 9.89
N VAL A 8 -13.54 6.34 9.56
CA VAL A 8 -12.20 6.76 10.01
C VAL A 8 -12.16 6.95 11.51
N ALA A 9 -13.25 7.49 12.10
CA ALA A 9 -13.40 7.66 13.54
C ALA A 9 -13.33 6.36 14.34
N LEU A 10 -13.68 5.21 13.73
CA LEU A 10 -13.48 3.89 14.35
C LEU A 10 -12.00 3.61 14.66
N GLY A 11 -11.06 4.23 13.94
CA GLY A 11 -9.64 4.16 14.28
C GLY A 11 -9.32 4.71 15.68
N ARG A 12 -10.16 5.59 16.23
CA ARG A 12 -10.00 6.15 17.56
C ARG A 12 -10.64 5.33 18.68
N THR A 13 -11.36 4.23 18.34
CA THR A 13 -12.03 3.37 19.35
C THR A 13 -11.12 2.97 20.52
N PRO A 14 -9.83 2.64 20.35
CA PRO A 14 -8.95 2.30 21.46
C PRO A 14 -8.75 3.44 22.49
N TYR A 15 -9.07 4.67 22.11
CA TYR A 15 -8.78 5.88 22.88
C TYR A 15 -10.03 6.55 23.46
N THR A 16 -11.25 6.15 23.02
CA THR A 16 -12.51 6.84 23.35
C THR A 16 -13.20 6.36 24.63
N GLY A 17 -12.56 5.47 25.39
CA GLY A 17 -13.08 4.93 26.63
C GLY A 17 -14.39 4.12 26.46
N PHE A 18 -15.02 3.77 27.59
CA PHE A 18 -16.20 2.87 27.63
C PHE A 18 -17.41 3.41 26.83
N TRP A 19 -17.60 4.70 26.76
CA TRP A 19 -18.76 5.31 26.10
C TRP A 19 -18.54 5.59 24.62
N GLY A 20 -17.36 5.31 24.06
CA GLY A 20 -17.06 5.50 22.64
C GLY A 20 -17.19 6.94 22.13
N ARG A 21 -17.12 7.95 23.00
CA ARG A 21 -17.30 9.36 22.63
C ARG A 21 -15.97 9.95 22.16
N LEU A 22 -15.97 10.51 20.95
CA LEU A 22 -14.85 11.25 20.41
C LEU A 22 -14.67 12.59 21.15
N GLY A 23 -13.50 12.81 21.74
CA GLY A 23 -13.07 14.11 22.23
C GLY A 23 -12.67 15.06 21.08
N ASP A 24 -12.35 16.31 21.43
CA ASP A 24 -11.94 17.30 20.43
C ASP A 24 -10.60 16.92 19.77
N GLU A 25 -9.69 16.30 20.53
CA GLU A 25 -8.42 15.81 20.01
C GLU A 25 -8.62 14.66 19.02
N ASP A 26 -9.50 13.70 19.33
CA ASP A 26 -9.83 12.61 18.42
C ASP A 26 -10.40 13.12 17.10
N ARG A 27 -11.26 14.16 17.16
CA ARG A 27 -11.84 14.78 15.96
C ARG A 27 -10.76 15.38 15.07
N LYS A 28 -9.79 16.10 15.67
CA LYS A 28 -8.66 16.67 14.92
C LYS A 28 -7.83 15.58 14.25
N ILE A 29 -7.58 14.47 14.95
CA ILE A 29 -6.83 13.33 14.40
C ILE A 29 -7.58 12.71 13.20
N VAL A 30 -8.91 12.56 13.31
CA VAL A 30 -9.73 12.04 12.19
C VAL A 30 -9.68 12.98 11.00
N ASP A 31 -9.84 14.29 11.22
CA ASP A 31 -9.79 15.30 10.15
C ASP A 31 -8.40 15.33 9.49
N GLN A 32 -7.32 15.24 10.27
CA GLN A 32 -5.96 15.16 9.77
C GLN A 32 -5.73 13.89 8.95
N ALA A 33 -6.19 12.74 9.41
CA ALA A 33 -6.08 11.48 8.69
C ALA A 33 -6.80 11.55 7.33
N LEU A 34 -8.00 12.12 7.27
CA LEU A 34 -8.74 12.35 6.04
C LEU A 34 -8.01 13.31 5.08
N TYR A 35 -7.40 14.35 5.63
CA TYR A 35 -6.60 15.30 4.85
C TYR A 35 -5.37 14.62 4.24
N MET A 36 -4.65 13.81 5.01
CA MET A 36 -3.45 13.09 4.55
C MET A 36 -3.71 12.18 3.37
N VAL A 37 -4.91 11.59 3.26
CA VAL A 37 -5.29 10.73 2.14
C VAL A 37 -6.11 11.45 1.05
N GLY A 38 -6.35 12.77 1.19
CA GLY A 38 -7.10 13.57 0.22
C GLY A 38 -8.61 13.34 0.22
N MET A 39 -9.18 12.82 1.32
CA MET A 39 -10.60 12.47 1.43
C MET A 39 -11.44 13.45 2.26
N GLN A 40 -10.88 14.59 2.66
CA GLN A 40 -11.56 15.57 3.55
C GLN A 40 -12.90 16.09 2.97
N ASN A 41 -12.98 16.31 1.66
CA ASN A 41 -14.19 16.79 0.98
C ASN A 41 -15.27 15.70 0.87
N MET A 42 -14.92 14.46 1.12
CA MET A 42 -15.82 13.31 1.05
C MET A 42 -16.24 12.78 2.42
N SER A 43 -15.86 13.46 3.51
CA SER A 43 -16.09 13.03 4.88
C SER A 43 -17.55 12.67 5.20
N ARG A 44 -18.51 13.36 4.56
CA ARG A 44 -19.96 13.14 4.74
C ARG A 44 -20.56 12.13 3.75
N ARG A 45 -19.81 11.68 2.74
CA ARG A 45 -20.30 10.65 1.80
C ARG A 45 -20.47 9.31 2.50
N ARG A 46 -21.39 8.51 1.98
CA ARG A 46 -21.59 7.14 2.47
C ARG A 46 -20.54 6.21 1.90
N VAL A 47 -19.98 5.34 2.73
CA VAL A 47 -18.91 4.39 2.31
C VAL A 47 -19.36 3.53 1.13
N CYS A 48 -20.61 3.08 1.11
CA CYS A 48 -21.15 2.27 0.01
C CYS A 48 -21.25 2.98 -1.36
N SER A 49 -20.98 4.28 -1.42
CA SER A 49 -20.97 5.07 -2.66
C SER A 49 -19.56 5.41 -3.15
N LEU A 50 -18.54 4.89 -2.52
CA LEU A 50 -17.15 5.10 -2.90
C LEU A 50 -16.72 4.14 -4.00
N SER A 51 -15.78 4.56 -4.84
CA SER A 51 -15.01 3.66 -5.70
C SER A 51 -14.03 2.82 -4.86
N ASP A 52 -13.50 1.75 -5.44
CA ASP A 52 -12.54 0.88 -4.76
C ASP A 52 -11.29 1.66 -4.28
N GLY A 53 -10.75 2.55 -5.11
CA GLY A 53 -9.62 3.40 -4.76
C GLY A 53 -9.94 4.40 -3.63
N GLU A 54 -11.13 5.02 -3.66
CA GLU A 54 -11.60 5.88 -2.57
C GLU A 54 -11.77 5.07 -1.27
N CYS A 55 -12.29 3.85 -1.37
CA CYS A 55 -12.46 2.95 -0.24
C CYS A 55 -11.11 2.59 0.40
N GLN A 56 -10.11 2.24 -0.41
CA GLN A 56 -8.74 1.97 0.05
C GLN A 56 -8.13 3.17 0.77
N LYS A 57 -8.27 4.39 0.22
CA LYS A 57 -7.79 5.61 0.88
C LYS A 57 -8.45 5.82 2.24
N VAL A 58 -9.75 5.57 2.36
CA VAL A 58 -10.49 5.70 3.63
C VAL A 58 -10.03 4.65 4.65
N MET A 59 -9.73 3.42 4.22
CA MET A 59 -9.17 2.39 5.10
C MET A 59 -7.78 2.76 5.61
N ILE A 60 -6.94 3.37 4.76
CA ILE A 60 -5.65 3.91 5.17
C ILE A 60 -5.84 5.07 6.16
N ALA A 61 -6.78 5.98 5.91
CA ALA A 61 -7.10 7.07 6.85
C ALA A 61 -7.52 6.53 8.23
N LYS A 62 -8.34 5.47 8.27
CA LYS A 62 -8.69 4.79 9.52
C LYS A 62 -7.44 4.26 10.24
N SER A 63 -6.51 3.65 9.52
CA SER A 63 -5.25 3.15 10.11
C SER A 63 -4.37 4.29 10.61
N LEU A 64 -4.33 5.43 9.89
CA LEU A 64 -3.63 6.64 10.34
C LEU A 64 -4.25 7.22 11.62
N ALA A 65 -5.60 7.28 11.68
CA ALA A 65 -6.32 7.76 12.86
C ALA A 65 -6.07 6.87 14.09
N GLN A 66 -5.78 5.60 13.91
CA GLN A 66 -5.39 4.70 14.99
C GLN A 66 -4.05 5.09 15.64
N GLY A 67 -3.20 5.85 14.93
CA GLY A 67 -1.98 6.41 15.49
C GLY A 67 -0.82 5.43 15.64
N THR A 68 -0.88 4.24 15.08
CA THR A 68 0.21 3.26 15.12
C THR A 68 1.38 3.70 14.24
N PRO A 69 2.64 3.38 14.63
CA PRO A 69 3.81 3.68 13.80
C PRO A 69 3.90 2.76 12.57
N ILE A 70 3.28 1.58 12.62
CA ILE A 70 3.30 0.57 11.56
C ILE A 70 1.91 0.38 10.99
N ILE A 71 1.81 0.35 9.67
CA ILE A 71 0.58 0.06 8.91
C ILE A 71 0.83 -1.21 8.09
N LEU A 72 -0.05 -2.20 8.28
CA LEU A 72 -0.03 -3.45 7.54
C LEU A 72 -1.16 -3.44 6.50
N LEU A 73 -0.84 -3.73 5.25
CA LEU A 73 -1.78 -3.76 4.14
C LEU A 73 -1.65 -5.08 3.38
N ASP A 74 -2.77 -5.76 3.21
CA ASP A 74 -2.83 -6.99 2.44
C ASP A 74 -3.42 -6.70 1.06
N GLU A 75 -2.61 -6.91 0.01
CA GLU A 75 -2.96 -6.69 -1.40
C GLU A 75 -3.72 -5.36 -1.67
N PRO A 76 -3.23 -4.20 -1.21
CA PRO A 76 -4.01 -2.96 -1.24
C PRO A 76 -4.32 -2.45 -2.65
N THR A 77 -3.67 -2.99 -3.68
CA THR A 77 -3.82 -2.58 -5.09
C THR A 77 -4.59 -3.58 -5.95
N ALA A 78 -5.05 -4.72 -5.38
CA ALA A 78 -5.58 -5.86 -6.15
C ALA A 78 -6.78 -5.52 -7.06
N PHE A 79 -7.66 -4.63 -6.62
CA PHE A 79 -8.90 -4.28 -7.35
C PHE A 79 -8.83 -2.92 -8.05
N LEU A 80 -7.62 -2.31 -8.11
CA LEU A 80 -7.44 -0.99 -8.70
C LEU A 80 -7.01 -1.10 -10.16
N ASP A 81 -7.50 -0.19 -10.98
CA ASP A 81 -6.96 0.05 -12.30
C ASP A 81 -5.54 0.65 -12.21
N PHE A 82 -4.87 0.79 -13.33
CA PHE A 82 -3.51 1.32 -13.38
C PHE A 82 -3.37 2.68 -12.69
N HIS A 83 -4.31 3.60 -12.92
CA HIS A 83 -4.28 4.95 -12.35
C HIS A 83 -4.44 4.91 -10.83
N GLY A 84 -5.41 4.14 -10.34
CA GLY A 84 -5.65 3.93 -8.91
C GLY A 84 -4.45 3.29 -8.19
N LYS A 85 -3.77 2.31 -8.82
CA LYS A 85 -2.54 1.71 -8.30
C LYS A 85 -1.44 2.76 -8.11
N VAL A 86 -1.16 3.54 -9.16
CA VAL A 86 -0.12 4.58 -9.11
C VAL A 86 -0.43 5.61 -8.03
N GLU A 87 -1.68 6.06 -7.95
CA GLU A 87 -2.11 7.04 -6.94
C GLU A 87 -1.95 6.49 -5.52
N LEU A 88 -2.37 5.24 -5.29
CA LEU A 88 -2.26 4.59 -3.98
C LEU A 88 -0.81 4.38 -3.55
N LEU A 89 0.04 3.83 -4.43
CA LEU A 89 1.45 3.61 -4.13
C LEU A 89 2.20 4.92 -3.88
N THR A 90 1.88 5.98 -4.63
CA THR A 90 2.41 7.33 -4.40
C THR A 90 1.99 7.87 -3.02
N LEU A 91 0.73 7.67 -2.64
CA LEU A 91 0.24 8.03 -1.31
C LEU A 91 1.02 7.29 -0.21
N LEU A 92 1.15 5.95 -0.33
CA LEU A 92 1.85 5.13 0.65
C LEU A 92 3.31 5.56 0.79
N ARG A 93 4.01 5.80 -0.31
CA ARG A 93 5.38 6.30 -0.31
C ARG A 93 5.50 7.66 0.40
N ARG A 94 4.58 8.59 0.15
CA ARG A 94 4.53 9.88 0.86
C ARG A 94 4.33 9.71 2.36
N LEU A 95 3.43 8.81 2.78
CA LEU A 95 3.18 8.54 4.19
C LEU A 95 4.43 7.93 4.87
N ALA A 96 5.15 7.06 4.19
CA ALA A 96 6.38 6.47 4.72
C ALA A 96 7.49 7.53 4.88
N HIS A 97 7.78 8.29 3.83
CA HIS A 97 8.94 9.19 3.81
C HIS A 97 8.70 10.54 4.49
N ASN A 98 7.48 11.10 4.40
CA ASN A 98 7.20 12.44 4.92
C ASN A 98 6.54 12.42 6.30
N GLU A 99 5.77 11.36 6.61
CA GLU A 99 5.02 11.25 7.87
C GLU A 99 5.64 10.22 8.83
N GLY A 100 6.81 9.66 8.48
CA GLY A 100 7.56 8.74 9.32
C GLY A 100 6.83 7.44 9.63
N LYS A 101 5.93 6.98 8.77
CA LYS A 101 5.22 5.70 8.94
C LYS A 101 6.02 4.54 8.36
N THR A 102 6.05 3.43 9.07
CA THR A 102 6.50 2.17 8.50
C THR A 102 5.31 1.47 7.84
N ILE A 103 5.40 1.22 6.53
CA ILE A 103 4.34 0.56 5.78
C ILE A 103 4.85 -0.79 5.29
N LEU A 104 4.17 -1.86 5.68
CA LEU A 104 4.40 -3.20 5.17
C LEU A 104 3.17 -3.63 4.37
N LEU A 105 3.37 -3.97 3.11
CA LEU A 105 2.29 -4.44 2.25
C LEU A 105 2.66 -5.77 1.59
N SER A 106 1.67 -6.64 1.39
CA SER A 106 1.77 -7.78 0.50
C SER A 106 1.33 -7.38 -0.91
N THR A 107 1.96 -7.95 -1.93
CA THR A 107 1.54 -7.79 -3.33
C THR A 107 2.09 -8.90 -4.20
N HIS A 108 1.38 -9.23 -5.27
CA HIS A 108 1.86 -10.08 -6.37
C HIS A 108 2.36 -9.26 -7.57
N ASP A 109 2.27 -7.92 -7.51
CA ASP A 109 2.76 -7.02 -8.56
C ASP A 109 4.25 -6.72 -8.32
N LEU A 110 5.11 -7.62 -8.82
CA LEU A 110 6.56 -7.55 -8.61
C LEU A 110 7.16 -6.26 -9.17
N GLU A 111 6.71 -5.82 -10.34
CA GLU A 111 7.25 -4.61 -10.97
C GLU A 111 6.92 -3.36 -10.14
N ALA A 112 5.67 -3.23 -9.69
CA ALA A 112 5.27 -2.14 -8.81
C ALA A 112 6.05 -2.16 -7.48
N ALA A 113 6.27 -3.36 -6.90
CA ALA A 113 7.05 -3.52 -5.68
C ALA A 113 8.52 -3.10 -5.87
N LEU A 114 9.17 -3.53 -6.95
CA LEU A 114 10.55 -3.16 -7.29
C LEU A 114 10.72 -1.65 -7.49
N GLN A 115 9.73 -0.98 -8.09
CA GLN A 115 9.78 0.45 -8.37
C GLN A 115 9.46 1.34 -7.16
N THR A 116 8.73 0.84 -6.17
CA THR A 116 8.16 1.70 -5.11
C THR A 116 8.66 1.39 -3.71
N ALA A 117 9.07 0.16 -3.42
CA ALA A 117 9.50 -0.23 -2.08
C ALA A 117 10.95 0.19 -1.77
N ASP A 118 11.23 0.52 -0.52
CA ASP A 118 12.59 0.74 -0.01
C ASP A 118 13.29 -0.60 0.25
N ARG A 119 12.52 -1.61 0.67
CA ARG A 119 12.98 -2.98 0.92
C ARG A 119 11.92 -3.97 0.47
N LEU A 120 12.37 -5.11 -0.04
CA LEU A 120 11.52 -6.22 -0.46
C LEU A 120 11.84 -7.47 0.35
N TRP A 121 10.80 -8.24 0.61
CA TRP A 121 10.87 -9.62 1.08
C TRP A 121 10.20 -10.49 0.02
N MET A 122 10.99 -11.28 -0.68
CA MET A 122 10.50 -12.25 -1.66
C MET A 122 10.49 -13.62 -0.99
N LEU A 123 9.32 -14.24 -0.95
CA LEU A 123 9.11 -15.54 -0.30
C LEU A 123 8.92 -16.60 -1.37
N ASP A 124 9.77 -17.60 -1.36
CA ASP A 124 9.66 -18.77 -2.22
C ASP A 124 9.87 -20.07 -1.44
N LYS A 125 9.96 -21.21 -2.14
CA LYS A 125 10.19 -22.53 -1.54
C LYS A 125 11.56 -22.66 -0.84
N ASP A 126 12.54 -21.84 -1.23
CA ASP A 126 13.91 -21.89 -0.75
C ASP A 126 14.12 -20.94 0.45
N GLY A 127 13.12 -20.09 0.75
CA GLY A 127 13.12 -19.21 1.93
C GLY A 127 12.70 -17.77 1.66
N ILE A 128 13.33 -16.85 2.38
CA ILE A 128 13.08 -15.40 2.26
C ILE A 128 14.35 -14.75 1.72
N HIS A 129 14.19 -14.06 0.59
CA HIS A 129 15.21 -13.19 0.03
C HIS A 129 14.84 -11.74 0.35
N GLU A 130 15.68 -11.03 1.10
CA GLU A 130 15.40 -9.67 1.51
C GLU A 130 16.48 -8.69 1.08
N GLY A 131 16.06 -7.47 0.71
CA GLY A 131 17.04 -6.42 0.39
C GLY A 131 16.39 -5.20 -0.25
N ALA A 132 17.24 -4.21 -0.56
CA ALA A 132 16.85 -3.12 -1.42
C ALA A 132 16.64 -3.63 -2.86
N PRO A 133 15.61 -3.15 -3.60
CA PRO A 133 15.31 -3.61 -4.96
C PRO A 133 16.54 -3.68 -5.88
N LYS A 134 17.35 -2.61 -5.91
CA LYS A 134 18.57 -2.55 -6.74
C LYS A 134 19.57 -3.68 -6.44
N LEU A 135 19.74 -4.03 -5.16
CA LEU A 135 20.65 -5.10 -4.77
C LEU A 135 20.11 -6.46 -5.16
N LEU A 136 18.81 -6.70 -4.99
CA LEU A 136 18.17 -7.96 -5.36
C LEU A 136 18.22 -8.21 -6.88
N VAL A 137 18.05 -7.16 -7.68
CA VAL A 137 18.21 -7.25 -9.15
C VAL A 137 19.68 -7.50 -9.50
N ALA A 138 20.61 -6.70 -8.95
CA ALA A 138 22.04 -6.82 -9.26
C ALA A 138 22.63 -8.20 -8.89
N ASN A 139 22.13 -8.82 -7.83
CA ASN A 139 22.56 -10.15 -7.37
C ASN A 139 21.88 -11.30 -8.14
N GLY A 140 20.91 -11.00 -9.02
CA GLY A 140 20.10 -12.00 -9.73
C GLY A 140 19.09 -12.73 -8.85
N ASP A 141 18.80 -12.20 -7.65
CA ASP A 141 17.82 -12.79 -6.74
C ASP A 141 16.40 -12.72 -7.31
N VAL A 142 16.09 -11.62 -8.01
CA VAL A 142 14.79 -11.42 -8.66
C VAL A 142 14.59 -12.40 -9.81
N ASP A 143 15.62 -12.59 -10.66
CA ASP A 143 15.54 -13.53 -11.79
C ASP A 143 15.38 -14.98 -11.30
N ARG A 144 16.06 -15.35 -10.21
CA ARG A 144 15.87 -16.66 -9.54
C ARG A 144 14.47 -16.82 -8.97
N TYR A 145 13.93 -15.80 -8.35
CA TYR A 145 12.57 -15.78 -7.82
C TYR A 145 11.52 -15.98 -8.92
N ILE A 146 11.66 -15.30 -10.07
CA ILE A 146 10.79 -15.46 -11.23
C ILE A 146 10.87 -16.90 -11.78
N GLY A 147 12.08 -17.46 -11.81
CA GLY A 147 12.31 -18.88 -12.17
C GLY A 147 11.91 -19.28 -13.60
N GLN A 148 11.53 -18.34 -14.47
CA GLN A 148 11.11 -18.58 -15.84
C GLN A 148 12.25 -18.30 -16.82
N LYS A 149 12.57 -19.29 -17.68
CA LYS A 149 13.54 -19.11 -18.77
C LYS A 149 13.05 -18.01 -19.73
N GLY A 150 13.93 -17.08 -20.06
CA GLY A 150 13.62 -15.98 -20.97
C GLY A 150 12.89 -14.80 -20.33
N VAL A 151 12.69 -14.81 -19.01
CA VAL A 151 12.18 -13.69 -18.26
C VAL A 151 13.27 -13.15 -17.34
N SER A 152 13.55 -11.87 -17.40
CA SER A 152 14.53 -11.19 -16.53
C SER A 152 14.04 -9.78 -16.19
N VAL A 153 14.67 -9.17 -15.20
CA VAL A 153 14.38 -7.77 -14.81
C VAL A 153 15.61 -6.92 -15.08
N ASP A 154 15.41 -5.78 -15.76
CA ASP A 154 16.52 -4.87 -16.04
C ASP A 154 16.79 -3.88 -14.86
N GLU A 155 17.83 -3.05 -15.04
CA GLU A 155 18.24 -2.06 -14.04
C GLU A 155 17.17 -0.97 -13.75
N ASP A 156 16.24 -0.79 -14.68
CA ASP A 156 15.09 0.12 -14.55
C ASP A 156 13.86 -0.57 -13.92
N PHE A 157 14.02 -1.81 -13.42
CA PHE A 157 12.98 -2.65 -12.84
C PHE A 157 11.87 -3.06 -13.81
N ARG A 158 12.14 -3.13 -15.11
CA ARG A 158 11.20 -3.58 -16.13
C ARG A 158 11.37 -5.06 -16.41
N ILE A 159 10.26 -5.77 -16.51
CA ILE A 159 10.26 -7.17 -16.89
C ILE A 159 10.54 -7.27 -18.40
N LYS A 160 11.59 -8.02 -18.77
CA LYS A 160 11.94 -8.37 -20.14
C LYS A 160 11.59 -9.82 -20.42
N ILE A 161 10.87 -10.04 -21.50
CA ILE A 161 10.51 -11.38 -21.98
C ILE A 161 11.27 -11.62 -23.29
N SER A 162 12.23 -12.53 -23.27
CA SER A 162 12.95 -12.98 -24.47
C SER A 162 12.20 -14.18 -25.06
N VAL A 163 11.48 -13.94 -26.15
CA VAL A 163 10.88 -15.04 -26.92
C VAL A 163 12.02 -15.70 -27.71
N SER A 164 12.45 -16.90 -27.29
CA SER A 164 13.32 -17.71 -28.14
C SER A 164 12.47 -18.23 -29.29
N ASP A 165 12.66 -17.69 -30.50
CA ASP A 165 12.16 -18.29 -31.72
C ASP A 165 12.82 -19.68 -31.85
N ASN A 166 12.12 -20.73 -31.41
CA ASN A 166 12.43 -22.08 -31.78
C ASN A 166 12.04 -22.28 -33.25
N ASN A 167 12.86 -21.75 -34.15
CA ASN A 167 12.93 -22.26 -35.53
C ASN A 167 13.84 -23.46 -35.55
N ASN A 168 13.23 -24.65 -35.46
CA ASN A 168 13.70 -25.86 -36.16
C ASN A 168 12.54 -26.84 -36.29
#